data_a7dade52bd892f9a33155e424e84f9b6
#
_entry.id   a7dade52bd892f9a33155e424e84f9b6
#
_cell.length_a   1.000
_cell.length_b   1.000
_cell.length_c   1.000
_cell.angle_alpha   90.00
_cell.angle_beta   90.00
_cell.angle_gamma   90.00
#
_symmetry.space_group_name_H-M   'P 1'
#
loop_
_entity.id
_entity.type
_entity.pdbx_description
1 polymer ?
#
loop_
_entity_poly.entity_id
_entity_poly.type
_entity_poly.pdbx_seq_one_letter_code
_entity_poly.pdbx_strand_id
1 'polypeptide(L)'
;MGLRRSRRRMPDERPEAEGTPGLAVELCGVRRQYGRGAGAVQALAGVDLALPRGTFTAVMGPSGSGKSTFLQCAAGLDRPSAGSVRLGGTEITGLRENALTELRRARIGFVFQAFNLLPSLTVEQNVLLPLRLAGRRQDRRLAAEALARVGLDGKAKRRPGELSGGQQQRVAIARALVTEPDVIFADEPTGALDTGTAAEVLGLLRHAVSRLGATVVMVTHDPAAAAWADRVLFLQDGAFAGRVDDGTAEEIAARMAALTAGARTGPQADVAGVAGVAA
;
A
#
# COMPACT_ATOMS: atom_id res chain seq x y z
N MET A 1 39.15 38.86 -8.73
CA MET A 1 37.93 38.86 -9.53
C MET A 1 37.27 37.50 -9.31
N GLY A 2 36.41 37.39 -8.28
CA GLY A 2 35.86 36.14 -7.80
C GLY A 2 34.40 36.00 -8.21
N LEU A 3 34.10 35.03 -9.05
CA LEU A 3 32.75 34.68 -9.46
C LEU A 3 32.05 33.87 -8.33
N ARG A 4 31.18 34.52 -7.58
CA ARG A 4 30.23 33.88 -6.66
C ARG A 4 29.18 33.16 -7.50
N ARG A 5 29.22 31.83 -7.56
CA ARG A 5 28.10 31.00 -8.04
C ARG A 5 26.97 31.05 -7.01
N SER A 6 25.90 31.76 -7.32
CA SER A 6 24.64 31.73 -6.57
C SER A 6 24.03 30.35 -6.69
N ARG A 7 23.96 29.62 -5.60
CA ARG A 7 23.12 28.43 -5.49
C ARG A 7 21.65 28.88 -5.48
N ARG A 8 20.94 28.70 -6.59
CA ARG A 8 19.48 28.77 -6.61
C ARG A 8 18.96 27.65 -5.70
N ARG A 9 18.34 28.03 -4.58
CA ARG A 9 17.41 27.18 -3.84
C ARG A 9 16.23 26.94 -4.78
N MET A 10 15.98 25.70 -5.14
CA MET A 10 14.71 25.31 -5.73
C MET A 10 13.63 25.40 -4.63
N PRO A 11 12.48 26.03 -4.90
CA PRO A 11 11.37 26.00 -3.97
C PRO A 11 10.85 24.55 -3.87
N ASP A 12 10.63 24.11 -2.64
CA ASP A 12 9.95 22.85 -2.31
C ASP A 12 8.42 23.10 -2.41
N GLU A 13 7.99 23.52 -3.59
CA GLU A 13 6.56 23.64 -3.92
C GLU A 13 6.08 22.27 -4.38
N ARG A 14 5.49 21.50 -3.43
CA ARG A 14 4.62 20.40 -3.81
C ARG A 14 3.49 21.00 -4.64
N PRO A 15 3.27 20.55 -5.90
CA PRO A 15 2.15 21.04 -6.69
C PRO A 15 0.86 20.73 -5.91
N GLU A 16 0.07 21.77 -5.62
CA GLU A 16 -1.27 21.61 -5.07
C GLU A 16 -2.10 20.84 -6.10
N ALA A 17 -2.51 19.64 -5.70
CA ALA A 17 -3.19 18.72 -6.58
C ALA A 17 -4.68 19.02 -6.62
N GLU A 18 -5.24 19.11 -7.81
CA GLU A 18 -6.68 19.17 -8.10
C GLU A 18 -7.36 17.83 -7.75
N GLY A 19 -7.40 17.47 -6.47
CA GLY A 19 -8.06 16.28 -5.95
C GLY A 19 -8.92 16.63 -4.75
N THR A 20 -9.84 15.76 -4.38
CA THR A 20 -10.66 15.93 -3.18
C THR A 20 -9.74 16.10 -1.97
N PRO A 21 -9.81 17.23 -1.24
CA PRO A 21 -8.95 17.46 -0.09
C PRO A 21 -9.11 16.34 0.93
N GLY A 22 -7.98 15.75 1.35
CA GLY A 22 -7.99 14.71 2.37
C GLY A 22 -7.96 13.25 1.87
N LEU A 23 -8.04 12.97 0.56
CA LEU A 23 -7.90 11.61 0.03
C LEU A 23 -6.42 11.25 -0.21
N ALA A 24 -6.05 10.02 0.18
CA ALA A 24 -4.74 9.44 -0.11
C ALA A 24 -4.76 8.65 -1.43
N VAL A 25 -5.83 7.89 -1.66
CA VAL A 25 -6.01 7.04 -2.85
C VAL A 25 -7.43 7.22 -3.37
N GLU A 26 -7.57 7.43 -4.67
CA GLU A 26 -8.86 7.51 -5.35
C GLU A 26 -8.80 6.69 -6.64
N LEU A 27 -9.76 5.82 -6.83
CA LEU A 27 -9.99 5.04 -8.05
C LEU A 27 -11.37 5.40 -8.59
N CYS A 28 -11.46 5.71 -9.89
CA CYS A 28 -12.72 6.02 -10.55
C CYS A 28 -12.89 5.08 -11.75
N GLY A 29 -13.86 4.16 -11.67
CA GLY A 29 -14.22 3.21 -12.72
C GLY A 29 -13.07 2.34 -13.19
N VAL A 30 -12.14 1.99 -12.32
CA VAL A 30 -10.90 1.28 -12.69
C VAL A 30 -11.18 -0.12 -13.18
N ARG A 31 -10.80 -0.40 -14.43
CA ARG A 31 -10.90 -1.72 -15.06
C ARG A 31 -9.51 -2.24 -15.41
N ARG A 32 -9.31 -3.54 -15.28
CA ARG A 32 -8.10 -4.20 -15.75
C ARG A 32 -8.43 -5.51 -16.40
N GLN A 33 -8.03 -5.66 -17.65
CA GLN A 33 -8.19 -6.86 -18.45
C GLN A 33 -6.81 -7.35 -18.91
N TYR A 34 -6.56 -8.64 -18.79
CA TYR A 34 -5.39 -9.32 -19.33
C TYR A 34 -5.78 -10.17 -20.52
N GLY A 35 -4.92 -10.26 -21.52
CA GLY A 35 -5.18 -10.99 -22.75
C GLY A 35 -6.11 -10.23 -23.71
N ARG A 36 -6.46 -10.91 -24.82
CA ARG A 36 -7.35 -10.38 -25.87
C ARG A 36 -8.28 -11.48 -26.38
N GLY A 37 -9.42 -11.09 -26.94
CA GLY A 37 -10.39 -12.01 -27.55
C GLY A 37 -11.04 -12.95 -26.53
N ALA A 38 -11.34 -14.17 -26.93
CA ALA A 38 -12.06 -15.16 -26.10
C ALA A 38 -11.28 -15.63 -24.85
N GLY A 39 -9.97 -15.42 -24.79
CA GLY A 39 -9.13 -15.74 -23.63
C GLY A 39 -8.88 -14.54 -22.70
N ALA A 40 -9.58 -13.43 -22.86
CA ALA A 40 -9.42 -12.27 -22.02
C ALA A 40 -9.96 -12.51 -20.61
N VAL A 41 -9.16 -12.18 -19.59
CA VAL A 41 -9.54 -12.27 -18.17
C VAL A 41 -9.71 -10.86 -17.62
N GLN A 42 -10.91 -10.54 -17.16
CA GLN A 42 -11.20 -9.28 -16.49
C GLN A 42 -10.85 -9.41 -15.01
N ALA A 43 -9.74 -8.80 -14.60
CA ALA A 43 -9.28 -8.84 -13.22
C ALA A 43 -9.88 -7.74 -12.35
N LEU A 44 -10.22 -6.57 -12.94
CA LEU A 44 -11.00 -5.51 -12.28
C LEU A 44 -12.13 -5.07 -13.20
N ALA A 45 -13.35 -4.96 -12.66
CA ALA A 45 -14.60 -4.80 -13.41
C ALA A 45 -15.24 -3.40 -13.31
N GLY A 46 -14.48 -2.39 -12.89
CA GLY A 46 -14.99 -1.04 -12.65
C GLY A 46 -14.99 -0.74 -11.15
N VAL A 47 -13.80 -0.58 -10.60
CA VAL A 47 -13.60 -0.33 -9.17
C VAL A 47 -13.64 1.17 -8.91
N ASP A 48 -14.54 1.59 -8.02
CA ASP A 48 -14.59 2.92 -7.44
C ASP A 48 -14.17 2.85 -5.98
N LEU A 49 -13.27 3.75 -5.54
CA LEU A 49 -12.74 3.77 -4.19
C LEU A 49 -12.20 5.15 -3.84
N ALA A 50 -12.53 5.62 -2.64
CA ALA A 50 -11.97 6.83 -2.06
C ALA A 50 -11.46 6.52 -0.64
N LEU A 51 -10.15 6.60 -0.43
CA LEU A 51 -9.51 6.33 0.86
C LEU A 51 -9.00 7.63 1.49
N PRO A 52 -9.50 8.01 2.67
CA PRO A 52 -9.02 9.16 3.41
C PRO A 52 -7.56 9.00 3.84
N ARG A 53 -6.85 10.12 4.01
CA ARG A 53 -5.51 10.12 4.63
C ARG A 53 -5.57 9.67 6.07
N GLY A 54 -4.51 9.03 6.55
CA GLY A 54 -4.39 8.61 7.94
C GLY A 54 -5.32 7.46 8.33
N THR A 55 -5.75 6.64 7.36
CA THR A 55 -6.59 5.46 7.61
C THR A 55 -5.85 4.16 7.29
N PHE A 56 -6.26 3.08 7.96
CA PHE A 56 -5.83 1.73 7.66
C PHE A 56 -6.99 0.96 6.99
N THR A 57 -6.84 0.63 5.73
CA THR A 57 -7.83 -0.14 4.97
C THR A 57 -7.27 -1.51 4.61
N ALA A 58 -8.00 -2.58 4.91
CA ALA A 58 -7.72 -3.92 4.43
C ALA A 58 -8.60 -4.25 3.21
N VAL A 59 -8.06 -4.98 2.23
CA VAL A 59 -8.78 -5.50 1.07
C VAL A 59 -8.69 -7.03 1.12
N MET A 60 -9.84 -7.67 1.24
CA MET A 60 -9.99 -9.12 1.30
C MET A 60 -10.76 -9.65 0.09
N GLY A 61 -10.74 -10.95 -0.10
CA GLY A 61 -11.51 -11.63 -1.15
C GLY A 61 -10.94 -13.01 -1.45
N PRO A 62 -11.68 -13.89 -2.14
CA PRO A 62 -11.20 -15.22 -2.51
C PRO A 62 -10.00 -15.16 -3.45
N SER A 63 -9.33 -16.30 -3.65
CA SER A 63 -8.27 -16.41 -4.66
C SER A 63 -8.83 -16.07 -6.05
N GLY A 64 -8.09 -15.29 -6.82
CA GLY A 64 -8.52 -14.86 -8.16
C GLY A 64 -9.50 -13.67 -8.20
N SER A 65 -9.93 -13.11 -7.05
CA SER A 65 -10.87 -11.98 -7.03
C SER A 65 -10.32 -10.65 -7.57
N GLY A 66 -9.01 -10.56 -7.85
CA GLY A 66 -8.37 -9.34 -8.37
C GLY A 66 -7.59 -8.51 -7.36
N LYS A 67 -7.38 -8.98 -6.11
CA LYS A 67 -6.71 -8.22 -5.03
C LYS A 67 -5.31 -7.71 -5.40
N SER A 68 -4.44 -8.58 -5.90
CA SER A 68 -3.08 -8.16 -6.31
C SER A 68 -3.13 -7.20 -7.49
N THR A 69 -4.06 -7.40 -8.44
CA THR A 69 -4.27 -6.47 -9.55
C THR A 69 -4.77 -5.11 -9.05
N PHE A 70 -5.71 -5.11 -8.09
CA PHE A 70 -6.17 -3.88 -7.43
C PHE A 70 -4.99 -3.13 -6.81
N LEU A 71 -4.19 -3.80 -5.98
CA LEU A 71 -3.04 -3.18 -5.32
C LEU A 71 -2.03 -2.65 -6.34
N GLN A 72 -1.74 -3.42 -7.41
CA GLN A 72 -0.81 -3.01 -8.46
C GLN A 72 -1.32 -1.79 -9.23
N CYS A 73 -2.62 -1.74 -9.58
CA CYS A 73 -3.21 -0.58 -10.26
C CYS A 73 -3.24 0.64 -9.32
N ALA A 74 -3.68 0.47 -8.07
CA ALA A 74 -3.74 1.55 -7.08
C ALA A 74 -2.36 2.16 -6.77
N ALA A 75 -1.31 1.32 -6.80
CA ALA A 75 0.08 1.75 -6.58
C ALA A 75 0.81 2.21 -7.86
N GLY A 76 0.14 2.19 -9.01
CA GLY A 76 0.74 2.51 -10.31
C GLY A 76 1.85 1.55 -10.74
N LEU A 77 1.84 0.30 -10.26
CA LEU A 77 2.74 -0.76 -10.73
C LEU A 77 2.23 -1.42 -11.99
N ASP A 78 0.90 -1.41 -12.19
CA ASP A 78 0.26 -1.84 -13.43
C ASP A 78 -0.72 -0.75 -13.89
N ARG A 79 -0.92 -0.65 -15.21
CA ARG A 79 -1.81 0.36 -15.80
C ARG A 79 -3.21 -0.21 -15.95
N PRO A 80 -4.25 0.48 -15.46
CA PRO A 80 -5.62 0.09 -15.74
C PRO A 80 -5.90 0.13 -17.24
N SER A 81 -6.82 -0.74 -17.69
CA SER A 81 -7.31 -0.75 -19.07
C SER A 81 -8.32 0.38 -19.33
N ALA A 82 -9.00 0.84 -18.26
CA ALA A 82 -9.92 1.99 -18.27
C ALA A 82 -10.06 2.54 -16.84
N GLY A 83 -10.62 3.73 -16.72
CA GLY A 83 -10.75 4.46 -15.46
C GLY A 83 -9.50 5.25 -15.09
N SER A 84 -9.51 5.87 -13.93
CA SER A 84 -8.40 6.70 -13.43
C SER A 84 -8.03 6.37 -12.00
N VAL A 85 -6.76 6.58 -11.66
CA VAL A 85 -6.21 6.42 -10.31
C VAL A 85 -5.52 7.71 -9.91
N ARG A 86 -5.81 8.20 -8.69
CA ARG A 86 -5.14 9.35 -8.10
C ARG A 86 -4.50 8.98 -6.77
N LEU A 87 -3.32 9.53 -6.53
CA LEU A 87 -2.57 9.41 -5.28
C LEU A 87 -2.32 10.79 -4.71
N GLY A 88 -2.92 11.07 -3.54
CA GLY A 88 -2.85 12.38 -2.90
C GLY A 88 -3.27 13.51 -3.84
N GLY A 89 -4.33 13.30 -4.62
CA GLY A 89 -4.87 14.23 -5.60
C GLY A 89 -4.18 14.26 -6.96
N THR A 90 -3.00 13.65 -7.11
CA THR A 90 -2.28 13.59 -8.39
C THR A 90 -2.76 12.39 -9.20
N GLU A 91 -3.28 12.63 -10.42
CA GLU A 91 -3.64 11.54 -11.33
C GLU A 91 -2.38 10.84 -11.85
N ILE A 92 -2.34 9.51 -11.70
CA ILE A 92 -1.18 8.69 -12.08
C ILE A 92 -1.39 7.89 -13.36
N THR A 93 -2.62 7.70 -13.79
CA THR A 93 -3.00 6.82 -14.93
C THR A 93 -2.37 7.26 -16.24
N GLY A 94 -2.31 8.58 -16.49
CA GLY A 94 -1.75 9.18 -17.71
C GLY A 94 -0.25 9.49 -17.67
N LEU A 95 0.40 9.26 -16.53
CA LEU A 95 1.82 9.61 -16.38
C LEU A 95 2.73 8.74 -17.26
N ARG A 96 3.80 9.34 -17.78
CA ARG A 96 4.91 8.62 -18.40
C ARG A 96 5.67 7.83 -17.33
N GLU A 97 6.28 6.71 -17.70
CA GLU A 97 6.93 5.78 -16.75
C GLU A 97 7.99 6.44 -15.86
N ASN A 98 8.75 7.39 -16.39
CA ASN A 98 9.74 8.13 -15.59
C ASN A 98 9.08 8.95 -14.48
N ALA A 99 8.03 9.72 -14.81
CA ALA A 99 7.28 10.52 -13.83
C ALA A 99 6.57 9.64 -12.80
N LEU A 100 5.99 8.52 -13.24
CA LEU A 100 5.36 7.54 -12.37
C LEU A 100 6.39 6.89 -11.41
N THR A 101 7.60 6.60 -11.90
CA THR A 101 8.69 6.07 -11.09
C THR A 101 9.15 7.08 -10.04
N GLU A 102 9.29 8.37 -10.39
CA GLU A 102 9.63 9.43 -9.44
C GLU A 102 8.55 9.60 -8.37
N LEU A 103 7.29 9.59 -8.77
CA LEU A 103 6.15 9.67 -7.84
C LEU A 103 6.15 8.48 -6.88
N ARG A 104 6.29 7.24 -7.39
CA ARG A 104 6.36 6.03 -6.53
C ARG A 104 7.48 6.13 -5.50
N ARG A 105 8.67 6.56 -5.90
CA ARG A 105 9.82 6.72 -4.98
C ARG A 105 9.60 7.76 -3.90
N ALA A 106 8.84 8.81 -4.21
CA ALA A 106 8.63 9.93 -3.29
C ALA A 106 7.43 9.72 -2.37
N ARG A 107 6.37 9.04 -2.83
CA ARG A 107 5.04 9.09 -2.20
C ARG A 107 4.47 7.73 -1.81
N ILE A 108 5.10 6.62 -2.22
CA ILE A 108 4.59 5.27 -1.96
C ILE A 108 5.62 4.44 -1.20
N GLY A 109 5.17 3.81 -0.12
CA GLY A 109 5.87 2.73 0.56
C GLY A 109 5.32 1.37 0.14
N PHE A 110 6.18 0.36 0.04
CA PHE A 110 5.76 -1.02 -0.24
C PHE A 110 6.24 -1.98 0.83
N VAL A 111 5.34 -2.85 1.28
CA VAL A 111 5.62 -3.98 2.17
C VAL A 111 5.07 -5.24 1.49
N PHE A 112 5.91 -6.25 1.26
CA PHE A 112 5.55 -7.49 0.57
C PHE A 112 5.70 -8.70 1.48
N GLN A 113 5.00 -9.78 1.18
CA GLN A 113 5.09 -11.06 1.88
C GLN A 113 6.53 -11.62 1.85
N ALA A 114 7.23 -11.50 0.74
CA ALA A 114 8.60 -12.01 0.56
C ALA A 114 9.68 -11.03 1.02
N PHE A 115 9.33 -10.00 1.83
CA PHE A 115 10.20 -8.94 2.36
C PHE A 115 10.91 -8.09 1.29
N ASN A 116 11.35 -8.68 0.20
CA ASN A 116 12.04 -8.05 -0.94
C ASN A 116 13.25 -7.19 -0.49
N LEU A 117 14.04 -7.72 0.46
CA LEU A 117 15.30 -7.12 0.87
C LEU A 117 16.42 -7.59 -0.06
N LEU A 118 17.34 -6.69 -0.40
CA LEU A 118 18.53 -7.03 -1.17
C LEU A 118 19.56 -7.72 -0.25
N PRO A 119 19.87 -9.01 -0.47
CA PRO A 119 20.73 -9.79 0.44
C PRO A 119 22.19 -9.31 0.45
N SER A 120 22.63 -8.64 -0.63
CA SER A 120 23.96 -8.05 -0.73
C SER A 120 24.15 -6.77 0.07
N LEU A 121 23.05 -6.11 0.47
CA LEU A 121 23.06 -4.87 1.23
C LEU A 121 22.89 -5.15 2.73
N THR A 122 23.44 -4.25 3.56
CA THR A 122 23.16 -4.25 5.00
C THR A 122 21.71 -3.81 5.26
N VAL A 123 21.23 -3.98 6.48
CA VAL A 123 19.92 -3.50 6.97
C VAL A 123 19.80 -2.00 6.77
N GLU A 124 20.80 -1.20 7.19
CA GLU A 124 20.84 0.24 6.98
C GLU A 124 20.72 0.59 5.49
N GLN A 125 21.48 -0.10 4.64
CA GLN A 125 21.46 0.16 3.20
C GLN A 125 20.13 -0.22 2.55
N ASN A 126 19.46 -1.29 3.01
CA ASN A 126 18.11 -1.65 2.56
C ASN A 126 17.10 -0.58 2.95
N VAL A 127 17.15 -0.06 4.18
CA VAL A 127 16.26 1.01 4.65
C VAL A 127 16.47 2.30 3.84
N LEU A 128 17.72 2.68 3.57
CA LEU A 128 18.04 3.90 2.83
C LEU A 128 17.90 3.77 1.30
N LEU A 129 17.66 2.56 0.79
CA LEU A 129 17.58 2.31 -0.65
C LEU A 129 16.61 3.21 -1.41
N PRO A 130 15.36 3.46 -0.93
CA PRO A 130 14.44 4.36 -1.61
C PRO A 130 14.97 5.78 -1.73
N LEU A 131 15.60 6.31 -0.67
CA LEU A 131 16.23 7.64 -0.68
C LEU A 131 17.38 7.71 -1.69
N ARG A 132 18.19 6.66 -1.74
CA ARG A 132 19.29 6.54 -2.71
C ARG A 132 18.78 6.56 -4.15
N LEU A 133 17.72 5.78 -4.43
CA LEU A 133 17.10 5.71 -5.77
C LEU A 133 16.44 7.03 -6.17
N ALA A 134 15.95 7.80 -5.18
CA ALA A 134 15.40 9.13 -5.39
C ALA A 134 16.47 10.24 -5.51
N GLY A 135 17.76 9.91 -5.48
CA GLY A 135 18.85 10.89 -5.51
C GLY A 135 18.92 11.78 -4.24
N ARG A 136 18.21 11.42 -3.17
CA ARG A 136 18.20 12.14 -1.90
C ARG A 136 19.42 11.75 -1.05
N ARG A 137 19.82 12.68 -0.17
CA ARG A 137 20.94 12.42 0.75
C ARG A 137 20.62 11.23 1.66
N GLN A 138 21.55 10.27 1.71
CA GLN A 138 21.48 9.14 2.62
C GLN A 138 22.04 9.58 3.99
N ASP A 139 21.16 9.91 4.92
CA ASP A 139 21.58 10.19 6.29
C ASP A 139 21.41 8.93 7.14
N ARG A 140 22.52 8.48 7.76
CA ARG A 140 22.50 7.32 8.66
C ARG A 140 21.58 7.53 9.88
N ARG A 141 21.33 8.78 10.25
CA ARG A 141 20.37 9.10 11.33
C ARG A 141 18.95 8.69 10.95
N LEU A 142 18.54 8.94 9.69
CA LEU A 142 17.23 8.52 9.20
C LEU A 142 17.06 7.00 9.26
N ALA A 143 18.11 6.24 8.90
CA ALA A 143 18.06 4.80 9.02
C ALA A 143 18.01 4.35 10.48
N ALA A 144 18.79 4.95 11.36
CA ALA A 144 18.79 4.62 12.79
C ALA A 144 17.42 4.91 13.41
N GLU A 145 16.81 6.06 13.13
CA GLU A 145 15.48 6.42 13.59
C GLU A 145 14.40 5.47 13.04
N ALA A 146 14.46 5.13 11.74
CA ALA A 146 13.52 4.19 11.14
C ALA A 146 13.64 2.79 11.74
N LEU A 147 14.87 2.33 12.02
CA LEU A 147 15.13 1.04 12.66
C LEU A 147 14.69 1.03 14.13
N ALA A 148 14.90 2.11 14.87
CA ALA A 148 14.44 2.25 16.25
C ALA A 148 12.90 2.15 16.33
N ARG A 149 12.17 2.80 15.41
CA ARG A 149 10.69 2.74 15.33
C ARG A 149 10.15 1.32 15.16
N VAL A 150 10.93 0.42 14.58
CA VAL A 150 10.53 -0.98 14.39
C VAL A 150 11.24 -1.96 15.35
N GLY A 151 11.92 -1.45 16.38
CA GLY A 151 12.59 -2.26 17.43
C GLY A 151 13.80 -3.04 16.91
N LEU A 152 14.57 -2.46 15.96
CA LEU A 152 15.76 -3.06 15.38
C LEU A 152 17.04 -2.26 15.68
N ASP A 153 17.08 -1.61 16.86
CA ASP A 153 18.27 -0.92 17.33
C ASP A 153 19.50 -1.86 17.31
N GLY A 154 20.64 -1.32 16.89
CA GLY A 154 21.90 -2.04 16.85
C GLY A 154 22.05 -3.06 15.71
N LYS A 155 21.02 -3.26 14.84
CA LYS A 155 21.06 -4.24 13.74
C LYS A 155 21.45 -3.64 12.38
N ALA A 156 21.75 -2.34 12.31
CA ALA A 156 22.01 -1.58 11.08
C ALA A 156 23.08 -2.21 10.16
N LYS A 157 24.13 -2.81 10.74
CA LYS A 157 25.24 -3.42 10.01
C LYS A 157 25.03 -4.86 9.57
N ARG A 158 23.98 -5.54 10.08
CA ARG A 158 23.66 -6.91 9.70
C ARG A 158 23.14 -6.99 8.27
N ARG A 159 23.17 -8.20 7.70
CA ARG A 159 22.56 -8.51 6.41
C ARG A 159 21.23 -9.25 6.61
N PRO A 160 20.33 -9.22 5.62
CA PRO A 160 19.02 -9.89 5.72
C PRO A 160 19.11 -11.36 6.16
N GLY A 161 20.07 -12.14 5.63
CA GLY A 161 20.25 -13.54 6.01
C GLY A 161 20.65 -13.80 7.47
N GLU A 162 21.01 -12.74 8.22
CA GLU A 162 21.34 -12.82 9.66
C GLU A 162 20.15 -12.45 10.56
N LEU A 163 18.97 -12.26 9.97
CA LEU A 163 17.74 -11.83 10.62
C LEU A 163 16.67 -12.92 10.53
N SER A 164 15.82 -13.03 11.57
CA SER A 164 14.59 -13.82 11.47
C SER A 164 13.61 -13.22 10.45
N GLY A 165 12.63 -13.99 9.97
CA GLY A 165 11.60 -13.52 9.04
C GLY A 165 10.87 -12.27 9.54
N GLY A 166 10.46 -12.25 10.81
CA GLY A 166 9.82 -11.08 11.42
C GLY A 166 10.74 -9.86 11.50
N GLN A 167 12.04 -10.06 11.76
CA GLN A 167 13.01 -8.97 11.71
C GLN A 167 13.20 -8.45 10.30
N GLN A 168 13.22 -9.31 9.28
CA GLN A 168 13.28 -8.90 7.88
C GLN A 168 12.03 -8.10 7.49
N GLN A 169 10.84 -8.51 7.93
CA GLN A 169 9.61 -7.76 7.68
C GLN A 169 9.63 -6.39 8.35
N ARG A 170 10.15 -6.29 9.58
CA ARG A 170 10.33 -4.99 10.24
C ARG A 170 11.32 -4.09 9.48
N VAL A 171 12.38 -4.63 8.89
CA VAL A 171 13.28 -3.87 7.98
C VAL A 171 12.49 -3.39 6.74
N ALA A 172 11.63 -4.22 6.16
CA ALA A 172 10.80 -3.82 5.01
C ALA A 172 9.84 -2.69 5.37
N ILE A 173 9.25 -2.71 6.58
CA ILE A 173 8.41 -1.61 7.09
C ILE A 173 9.24 -0.34 7.31
N ALA A 174 10.43 -0.44 7.93
CA ALA A 174 11.31 0.71 8.12
C ALA A 174 11.72 1.33 6.77
N ARG A 175 11.99 0.50 5.76
CA ARG A 175 12.26 0.92 4.38
C ARG A 175 11.06 1.64 3.75
N ALA A 176 9.84 1.16 3.99
CA ALA A 176 8.63 1.80 3.48
C ALA A 176 8.37 3.16 4.14
N LEU A 177 8.70 3.31 5.42
CA LEU A 177 8.46 4.53 6.21
C LEU A 177 9.52 5.62 6.02
N VAL A 178 10.75 5.28 5.61
CA VAL A 178 11.89 6.22 5.59
C VAL A 178 11.72 7.40 4.65
N THR A 179 10.87 7.25 3.63
CA THR A 179 10.54 8.31 2.66
C THR A 179 9.39 9.21 3.12
N GLU A 180 8.73 8.90 4.24
CA GLU A 180 7.50 9.54 4.72
C GLU A 180 6.42 9.54 3.62
N PRO A 181 6.00 8.34 3.15
CA PRO A 181 5.10 8.22 2.01
C PRO A 181 3.68 8.71 2.34
N ASP A 182 2.94 9.14 1.30
CA ASP A 182 1.51 9.44 1.43
C ASP A 182 0.69 8.17 1.71
N VAL A 183 1.11 7.02 1.14
CA VAL A 183 0.44 5.74 1.30
C VAL A 183 1.44 4.58 1.32
N ILE A 184 1.18 3.59 2.17
CA ILE A 184 1.88 2.32 2.23
C ILE A 184 0.96 1.24 1.68
N PHE A 185 1.38 0.57 0.61
CA PHE A 185 0.72 -0.62 0.09
C PHE A 185 1.39 -1.86 0.68
N ALA A 186 0.62 -2.71 1.35
CA ALA A 186 1.08 -3.95 1.97
C ALA A 186 0.39 -5.15 1.32
N ASP A 187 1.17 -6.02 0.68
CA ASP A 187 0.67 -7.23 0.03
C ASP A 187 1.02 -8.44 0.89
N GLU A 188 0.03 -9.00 1.57
CA GLU A 188 0.15 -10.14 2.50
C GLU A 188 1.31 -9.97 3.51
N PRO A 189 1.39 -8.85 4.26
CA PRO A 189 2.59 -8.49 5.03
C PRO A 189 2.93 -9.48 6.15
N THR A 190 2.01 -10.37 6.49
CA THR A 190 2.15 -11.37 7.56
C THR A 190 2.11 -12.80 7.07
N GLY A 191 1.92 -13.05 5.77
CA GLY A 191 1.69 -14.38 5.20
C GLY A 191 2.86 -15.37 5.32
N ALA A 192 4.05 -14.91 5.69
CA ALA A 192 5.25 -15.76 5.92
C ALA A 192 5.67 -15.81 7.39
N LEU A 193 4.81 -15.34 8.34
CA LEU A 193 5.15 -15.16 9.75
C LEU A 193 4.27 -16.05 10.65
N ASP A 194 4.80 -16.41 11.81
CA ASP A 194 4.00 -16.99 12.89
C ASP A 194 3.05 -15.93 13.50
N THR A 195 2.01 -16.39 14.20
CA THR A 195 0.94 -15.53 14.74
C THR A 195 1.45 -14.42 15.66
N GLY A 196 2.43 -14.71 16.53
CA GLY A 196 2.99 -13.70 17.44
C GLY A 196 3.75 -12.61 16.70
N THR A 197 4.63 -13.02 15.81
CA THR A 197 5.39 -12.10 14.95
C THR A 197 4.47 -11.31 14.00
N ALA A 198 3.40 -11.93 13.49
CA ALA A 198 2.39 -11.27 12.66
C ALA A 198 1.71 -10.12 13.42
N ALA A 199 1.28 -10.35 14.67
CA ALA A 199 0.68 -9.32 15.51
C ALA A 199 1.62 -8.13 15.75
N GLU A 200 2.92 -8.38 15.97
CA GLU A 200 3.91 -7.31 16.12
C GLU A 200 4.06 -6.47 14.84
N VAL A 201 4.09 -7.11 13.67
CA VAL A 201 4.18 -6.46 12.36
C VAL A 201 2.94 -5.62 12.07
N LEU A 202 1.74 -6.15 12.34
CA LEU A 202 0.47 -5.42 12.20
C LEU A 202 0.39 -4.24 13.18
N GLY A 203 0.88 -4.42 14.41
CA GLY A 203 1.00 -3.35 15.39
C GLY A 203 1.89 -2.20 14.91
N LEU A 204 2.98 -2.48 14.19
CA LEU A 204 3.83 -1.44 13.59
C LEU A 204 3.11 -0.68 12.47
N LEU A 205 2.34 -1.36 11.61
CA LEU A 205 1.53 -0.70 10.58
C LEU A 205 0.43 0.15 11.21
N ARG A 206 -0.26 -0.35 12.24
CA ARG A 206 -1.24 0.42 12.99
C ARG A 206 -0.64 1.64 13.67
N HIS A 207 0.56 1.49 14.25
CA HIS A 207 1.30 2.61 14.85
C HIS A 207 1.69 3.67 13.80
N ALA A 208 2.09 3.24 12.60
CA ALA A 208 2.38 4.16 11.50
C ALA A 208 1.16 5.02 11.13
N VAL A 209 -0.04 4.45 11.13
CA VAL A 209 -1.29 5.20 10.92
C VAL A 209 -1.57 6.14 12.08
N SER A 210 -1.66 5.61 13.31
CA SER A 210 -2.17 6.35 14.47
C SER A 210 -1.21 7.42 15.00
N ARG A 211 0.11 7.27 14.80
CA ARG A 211 1.13 8.18 15.34
C ARG A 211 1.89 8.97 14.29
N LEU A 212 2.03 8.43 13.08
CA LEU A 212 2.77 9.10 12.00
C LEU A 212 1.84 9.66 10.93
N GLY A 213 0.50 9.44 11.04
CA GLY A 213 -0.49 9.89 10.07
C GLY A 213 -0.36 9.21 8.70
N ALA A 214 0.35 8.08 8.60
CA ALA A 214 0.47 7.33 7.37
C ALA A 214 -0.88 6.76 6.94
N THR A 215 -1.09 6.57 5.65
CA THR A 215 -2.22 5.80 5.13
C THR A 215 -1.73 4.40 4.77
N VAL A 216 -2.45 3.36 5.17
CA VAL A 216 -2.10 1.96 4.87
C VAL A 216 -3.22 1.29 4.08
N VAL A 217 -2.87 0.66 2.98
CA VAL A 217 -3.75 -0.22 2.18
C VAL A 217 -3.13 -1.61 2.18
N MET A 218 -3.76 -2.54 2.87
CA MET A 218 -3.27 -3.90 3.04
C MET A 218 -4.16 -4.89 2.26
N VAL A 219 -3.56 -5.74 1.47
CA VAL A 219 -4.22 -6.92 0.91
C VAL A 219 -3.90 -8.11 1.80
N THR A 220 -4.93 -8.85 2.21
CA THR A 220 -4.76 -10.08 2.99
C THR A 220 -5.93 -11.03 2.77
N HIS A 221 -5.72 -12.31 3.03
CA HIS A 221 -6.77 -13.33 3.12
C HIS A 221 -7.06 -13.75 4.57
N ASP A 222 -6.28 -13.25 5.55
CA ASP A 222 -6.43 -13.55 6.96
C ASP A 222 -7.37 -12.55 7.67
N PRO A 223 -8.54 -13.00 8.18
CA PRO A 223 -9.46 -12.13 8.92
C PRO A 223 -8.83 -11.54 10.19
N ALA A 224 -7.91 -12.26 10.85
CA ALA A 224 -7.25 -11.75 12.05
C ALA A 224 -6.31 -10.59 11.72
N ALA A 225 -5.62 -10.66 10.59
CA ALA A 225 -4.82 -9.54 10.08
C ALA A 225 -5.71 -8.36 9.65
N ALA A 226 -6.82 -8.63 8.97
CA ALA A 226 -7.74 -7.59 8.49
C ALA A 226 -8.42 -6.82 9.63
N ALA A 227 -8.66 -7.45 10.78
CA ALA A 227 -9.25 -6.82 11.96
C ALA A 227 -8.36 -5.71 12.60
N TRP A 228 -7.11 -5.54 12.17
CA TRP A 228 -6.26 -4.42 12.57
C TRP A 228 -6.60 -3.12 11.81
N ALA A 229 -7.36 -3.22 10.72
CA ALA A 229 -7.72 -2.08 9.88
C ALA A 229 -8.98 -1.36 10.40
N ASP A 230 -9.09 -0.06 10.13
CA ASP A 230 -10.32 0.72 10.41
C ASP A 230 -11.47 0.26 9.52
N ARG A 231 -11.14 -0.27 8.33
CA ARG A 231 -12.09 -0.71 7.32
C ARG A 231 -11.59 -1.92 6.56
N VAL A 232 -12.48 -2.87 6.33
CA VAL A 232 -12.24 -4.04 5.47
C VAL A 232 -13.17 -3.96 4.26
N LEU A 233 -12.58 -3.96 3.06
CA LEU A 233 -13.28 -4.01 1.78
C LEU A 233 -13.18 -5.41 1.21
N PHE A 234 -14.29 -5.92 0.69
CA PHE A 234 -14.33 -7.25 0.09
C PHE A 234 -14.37 -7.15 -1.42
N LEU A 235 -13.38 -7.72 -2.07
CA LEU A 235 -13.26 -7.79 -3.52
C LEU A 235 -13.70 -9.17 -4.02
N GLN A 236 -14.64 -9.20 -4.95
CA GLN A 236 -15.14 -10.42 -5.60
C GLN A 236 -15.32 -10.15 -7.10
N ASP A 237 -14.85 -11.04 -7.94
CA ASP A 237 -14.99 -10.95 -9.39
C ASP A 237 -14.58 -9.59 -9.98
N GLY A 238 -13.52 -9.00 -9.40
CA GLY A 238 -12.96 -7.71 -9.82
C GLY A 238 -13.75 -6.47 -9.40
N ALA A 239 -14.77 -6.60 -8.53
CA ALA A 239 -15.56 -5.49 -7.99
C ALA A 239 -15.65 -5.56 -6.46
N PHE A 240 -15.88 -4.41 -5.79
CA PHE A 240 -16.16 -4.43 -4.36
C PHE A 240 -17.58 -4.92 -4.10
N ALA A 241 -17.70 -5.96 -3.26
CA ALA A 241 -18.93 -6.64 -2.90
C ALA A 241 -19.43 -6.34 -1.48
N GLY A 242 -18.77 -5.41 -0.79
CA GLY A 242 -19.17 -4.98 0.56
C GLY A 242 -18.00 -4.46 1.38
N ARG A 243 -18.35 -3.95 2.56
CA ARG A 243 -17.36 -3.46 3.55
C ARG A 243 -17.80 -3.81 4.97
N VAL A 244 -16.83 -3.81 5.88
CA VAL A 244 -17.02 -3.85 7.32
C VAL A 244 -16.12 -2.77 7.92
N ASP A 245 -16.68 -1.88 8.72
CA ASP A 245 -15.93 -0.85 9.43
C ASP A 245 -15.74 -1.31 10.89
N ASP A 246 -14.52 -1.19 11.45
CA ASP A 246 -14.14 -1.57 12.82
C ASP A 246 -14.58 -3.00 13.23
N GLY A 247 -14.53 -3.96 12.28
CA GLY A 247 -15.03 -5.31 12.48
C GLY A 247 -14.08 -6.22 13.25
N THR A 248 -14.65 -7.19 13.99
CA THR A 248 -13.89 -8.27 14.60
C THR A 248 -13.46 -9.31 13.57
N ALA A 249 -12.46 -10.12 13.91
CA ALA A 249 -11.99 -11.20 13.03
C ALA A 249 -13.12 -12.18 12.68
N GLU A 250 -14.03 -12.47 13.64
CA GLU A 250 -15.17 -13.35 13.47
C GLU A 250 -16.19 -12.76 12.48
N GLU A 251 -16.52 -11.48 12.59
CA GLU A 251 -17.44 -10.79 11.68
C GLU A 251 -16.87 -10.75 10.25
N ILE A 252 -15.59 -10.45 10.12
CA ILE A 252 -14.88 -10.42 8.85
C ILE A 252 -14.86 -11.83 8.22
N ALA A 253 -14.56 -12.87 9.01
CA ALA A 253 -14.58 -14.25 8.55
C ALA A 253 -15.98 -14.69 8.11
N ALA A 254 -17.02 -14.35 8.87
CA ALA A 254 -18.42 -14.65 8.52
C ALA A 254 -18.81 -13.96 7.20
N ARG A 255 -18.44 -12.69 7.02
CA ARG A 255 -18.69 -11.96 5.77
C ARG A 255 -17.99 -12.58 4.57
N MET A 256 -16.70 -12.98 4.74
CA MET A 256 -15.96 -13.71 3.71
C MET A 256 -16.62 -15.03 3.33
N ALA A 257 -17.08 -15.82 4.31
CA ALA A 257 -17.77 -17.08 4.07
C ALA A 257 -19.08 -16.87 3.31
N ALA A 258 -19.87 -15.85 3.67
CA ALA A 258 -21.12 -15.49 2.98
C ALA A 258 -20.89 -15.11 1.52
N LEU A 259 -19.85 -14.33 1.21
CA LEU A 259 -19.48 -13.97 -0.17
C LEU A 259 -19.06 -15.19 -0.98
N THR A 260 -18.26 -16.08 -0.40
CA THR A 260 -17.85 -17.32 -1.06
C THR A 260 -19.01 -18.28 -1.32
N ALA A 261 -19.99 -18.33 -0.43
CA ALA A 261 -21.22 -19.13 -0.60
C ALA A 261 -22.17 -18.50 -1.63
N GLY A 262 -22.32 -17.17 -1.64
CA GLY A 262 -23.15 -16.42 -2.58
C GLY A 262 -22.64 -16.46 -4.02
N ALA A 263 -21.33 -16.58 -4.23
CA ALA A 263 -20.71 -16.80 -5.55
C ALA A 263 -21.19 -18.11 -6.23
N ARG A 264 -21.81 -19.01 -5.45
CA ARG A 264 -22.41 -20.28 -5.96
C ARG A 264 -23.90 -20.13 -6.36
N THR A 265 -24.55 -18.98 -6.10
CA THR A 265 -26.01 -18.81 -6.22
C THR A 265 -26.47 -17.53 -6.92
N GLY A 266 -25.69 -16.91 -7.86
CA GLY A 266 -26.18 -15.82 -8.75
C GLY A 266 -26.27 -14.41 -8.13
N PRO A 267 -26.75 -13.37 -8.85
CA PRO A 267 -26.20 -12.03 -8.76
C PRO A 267 -26.84 -11.05 -7.79
N GLN A 268 -26.01 -10.10 -7.33
CA GLN A 268 -26.27 -8.73 -6.86
C GLN A 268 -27.22 -8.46 -5.67
N ALA A 269 -26.66 -7.89 -4.63
CA ALA A 269 -27.37 -6.95 -3.77
C ALA A 269 -26.41 -5.87 -3.22
N ASP A 270 -26.82 -4.64 -3.41
CA ASP A 270 -26.48 -3.36 -2.74
C ASP A 270 -25.02 -2.98 -2.46
N VAL A 271 -24.46 -2.22 -3.40
CA VAL A 271 -23.22 -1.42 -3.24
C VAL A 271 -23.53 0.10 -3.15
N ALA A 272 -24.73 0.48 -2.73
CA ALA A 272 -25.17 1.89 -2.69
C ALA A 272 -24.56 2.72 -1.54
N GLY A 273 -23.39 2.36 -1.01
CA GLY A 273 -22.75 3.07 0.12
C GLY A 273 -21.30 3.49 -0.06
N VAL A 274 -20.67 3.21 -1.19
CA VAL A 274 -19.23 3.51 -1.39
C VAL A 274 -19.01 4.88 -2.05
N ALA A 275 -20.03 5.47 -2.67
CA ALA A 275 -19.94 6.75 -3.39
C ALA A 275 -20.47 7.97 -2.59
N GLY A 276 -20.85 7.84 -1.36
CA GLY A 276 -21.58 8.86 -0.60
C GLY A 276 -20.75 9.55 0.48
N VAL A 277 -19.69 10.29 0.16
CA VAL A 277 -19.23 11.46 0.94
C VAL A 277 -18.61 12.46 -0.04
N ALA A 278 -19.48 13.20 -0.73
CA ALA A 278 -19.13 14.49 -1.32
C ALA A 278 -20.42 15.34 -1.33
N ALA A 279 -20.67 16.03 -0.23
CA ALA A 279 -21.47 17.25 -0.17
C ALA A 279 -20.93 18.08 1.01
#